data_dadcb998355c1ea71bfa0a7c7cbaa827
#
_entry.id   dadcb998355c1ea71bfa0a7c7cbaa827
#
_cell.length_a   1.000
_cell.length_b   1.000
_cell.length_c   1.000
_cell.angle_alpha   90.00
_cell.angle_beta   90.00
_cell.angle_gamma   90.00
#
_symmetry.space_group_name_H-M   'P 1'
#
loop_
_entity.id
_entity.type
_entity.pdbx_description
1 polymer ?
#
loop_
_entity_poly.entity_id
_entity_poly.type
_entity_poly.pdbx_seq_one_letter_code
_entity_poly.pdbx_strand_id
1 'polypeptide(L)'
;MNICFYAPFKPLDHPSPSGDLVTANGLFNFLAACGHEVTSVSSLRCRWIFWKPWLWPRLLWERRQVAQRFKKKRCDLWFSYHSYYKAPDLLGPSAARRLGVPYVLFQGIFSTKRRRDLKTLPGFWLNRRTLLSARHVFTNKKVDLHNLKRLLPGDHITYVAPGLHPAEFTFNPDARVQLRRQWNAGDDPVVLSVAMFRPGVKAEGLGWVIRTCGAIRRRGRRFTLVIVGDGKERSRLMTLAQAEGPAQVRFAGQVPRPELYRYYSAADLFVFPGIQEALGMVYLEAQSCGLPAVAFDNAGTPEAIQDGRTGLLVPMYDASGFGEAIERLLEDGGLRRQMGENAKTYIRASHDLEKNYGQMEAVLQRIVRPV
;
A
#
# COMPACT_ATOMS: atom_id res chain seq x y z
N MET A 1 2.70 17.92 -20.74
CA MET A 1 3.95 17.18 -21.08
C MET A 1 3.58 15.87 -21.78
N ASN A 2 4.44 15.40 -22.69
CA ASN A 2 4.34 14.05 -23.25
C ASN A 2 5.19 13.09 -22.44
N ILE A 3 4.54 12.19 -21.69
CA ILE A 3 5.20 11.28 -20.74
C ILE A 3 5.27 9.86 -21.32
N CYS A 4 6.47 9.34 -21.45
CA CYS A 4 6.72 7.95 -21.80
C CYS A 4 6.67 7.08 -20.53
N PHE A 5 5.58 6.34 -20.33
CA PHE A 5 5.37 5.53 -19.11
C PHE A 5 5.75 4.08 -19.32
N TYR A 6 6.50 3.50 -18.38
CA TYR A 6 6.92 2.10 -18.41
C TYR A 6 6.89 1.44 -17.03
N ALA A 7 6.40 0.19 -16.96
CA ALA A 7 6.33 -0.61 -15.74
C ALA A 7 7.10 -1.94 -15.89
N PRO A 8 8.43 -1.98 -15.64
CA PRO A 8 9.30 -3.13 -15.89
C PRO A 8 8.98 -4.37 -15.06
N PHE A 9 8.40 -4.20 -13.87
CA PHE A 9 8.03 -5.34 -13.02
C PHE A 9 6.72 -5.98 -13.45
N LYS A 10 5.69 -5.17 -13.67
CA LYS A 10 4.35 -5.60 -14.03
C LYS A 10 3.73 -4.58 -14.97
N PRO A 11 3.67 -4.86 -16.28
CA PRO A 11 3.06 -3.99 -17.27
C PRO A 11 1.60 -3.67 -16.93
N LEU A 12 1.09 -2.53 -17.43
CA LEU A 12 -0.26 -2.03 -17.13
C LEU A 12 -1.38 -2.98 -17.59
N ASP A 13 -1.13 -3.76 -18.63
CA ASP A 13 -2.02 -4.75 -19.23
C ASP A 13 -1.89 -6.17 -18.62
N HIS A 14 -1.18 -6.31 -17.50
CA HIS A 14 -0.91 -7.63 -16.92
C HIS A 14 -2.20 -8.26 -16.34
N PRO A 15 -2.55 -9.53 -16.70
CA PRO A 15 -3.85 -10.12 -16.38
C PRO A 15 -4.08 -10.39 -14.89
N SER A 16 -3.02 -10.53 -14.10
CA SER A 16 -3.17 -10.82 -12.66
C SER A 16 -3.22 -9.53 -11.85
N PRO A 17 -4.30 -9.24 -11.10
CA PRO A 17 -4.37 -8.06 -10.25
C PRO A 17 -3.33 -8.10 -9.11
N SER A 18 -2.85 -6.93 -8.70
CA SER A 18 -1.97 -6.77 -7.53
C SER A 18 -1.92 -5.30 -7.11
N GLY A 19 -1.50 -5.02 -5.88
CA GLY A 19 -1.28 -3.67 -5.40
C GLY A 19 -0.33 -2.84 -6.29
N ASP A 20 0.74 -3.46 -6.80
CA ASP A 20 1.66 -2.78 -7.75
C ASP A 20 0.94 -2.36 -9.05
N LEU A 21 0.05 -3.22 -9.59
CA LEU A 21 -0.70 -2.89 -10.81
C LEU A 21 -1.72 -1.78 -10.55
N VAL A 22 -2.39 -1.81 -9.41
CA VAL A 22 -3.33 -0.74 -9.00
C VAL A 22 -2.59 0.59 -8.89
N THR A 23 -1.44 0.61 -8.24
CA THR A 23 -0.63 1.83 -8.09
C THR A 23 -0.09 2.32 -9.45
N ALA A 24 0.40 1.41 -10.33
CA ALA A 24 0.88 1.78 -11.65
C ALA A 24 -0.22 2.43 -12.51
N ASN A 25 -1.41 1.81 -12.54
CA ASN A 25 -2.56 2.35 -13.26
C ASN A 25 -3.06 3.66 -12.62
N GLY A 26 -3.07 3.75 -11.29
CA GLY A 26 -3.43 4.97 -10.56
C GLY A 26 -2.52 6.14 -10.93
N LEU A 27 -1.20 5.93 -10.97
CA LEU A 27 -0.23 6.94 -11.41
C LEU A 27 -0.42 7.34 -12.88
N PHE A 28 -0.62 6.35 -13.75
CA PHE A 28 -0.86 6.58 -15.17
C PHE A 28 -2.11 7.46 -15.38
N ASN A 29 -3.21 7.10 -14.74
CA ASN A 29 -4.49 7.81 -14.85
C ASN A 29 -4.40 9.22 -14.20
N PHE A 30 -3.73 9.34 -13.06
CA PHE A 30 -3.53 10.64 -12.41
C PHE A 30 -2.75 11.61 -13.30
N LEU A 31 -1.64 11.16 -13.89
CA LEU A 31 -0.84 11.99 -14.79
C LEU A 31 -1.65 12.40 -16.04
N ALA A 32 -2.47 11.49 -16.57
CA ALA A 32 -3.38 11.81 -17.69
C ALA A 32 -4.45 12.83 -17.27
N ALA A 33 -5.04 12.70 -16.09
CA ALA A 33 -6.01 13.65 -15.54
C ALA A 33 -5.42 15.04 -15.28
N CYS A 34 -4.10 15.13 -15.00
CA CYS A 34 -3.37 16.41 -14.93
C CYS A 34 -3.15 17.08 -16.31
N GLY A 35 -3.72 16.54 -17.39
CA GLY A 35 -3.59 17.09 -18.75
C GLY A 35 -2.27 16.71 -19.45
N HIS A 36 -1.59 15.67 -18.99
CA HIS A 36 -0.41 15.14 -19.67
C HIS A 36 -0.79 14.08 -20.71
N GLU A 37 -0.09 14.06 -21.84
CA GLU A 37 -0.20 12.96 -22.79
C GLU A 37 0.67 11.79 -22.32
N VAL A 38 0.07 10.79 -21.65
CA VAL A 38 0.78 9.64 -21.10
C VAL A 38 0.67 8.46 -22.06
N THR A 39 1.80 7.92 -22.48
CA THR A 39 1.84 6.78 -23.39
C THR A 39 2.58 5.59 -22.73
N SER A 40 1.91 4.44 -22.64
CA SER A 40 2.59 3.18 -22.25
C SER A 40 3.51 2.75 -23.40
N VAL A 41 4.81 2.58 -23.10
CA VAL A 41 5.82 2.41 -24.14
C VAL A 41 6.15 0.98 -24.46
N SER A 42 5.98 0.05 -23.50
CA SER A 42 6.31 -1.37 -23.66
C SER A 42 5.61 -2.24 -22.63
N SER A 43 5.25 -3.45 -23.04
CA SER A 43 4.79 -4.54 -22.18
C SER A 43 5.91 -5.53 -21.78
N LEU A 44 7.18 -5.18 -22.03
CA LEU A 44 8.30 -6.05 -21.67
C LEU A 44 8.42 -6.18 -20.16
N ARG A 45 8.30 -7.38 -19.65
CA ARG A 45 8.47 -7.69 -18.24
C ARG A 45 9.92 -8.04 -17.93
N CYS A 46 10.60 -7.22 -17.11
CA CYS A 46 12.01 -7.41 -16.76
C CYS A 46 12.25 -8.37 -15.58
N ARG A 47 11.22 -9.01 -15.02
CA ARG A 47 11.36 -9.89 -13.86
C ARG A 47 12.29 -11.07 -14.13
N TRP A 48 13.46 -11.10 -13.46
CA TRP A 48 14.53 -12.09 -13.61
C TRP A 48 15.07 -12.20 -15.04
N ILE A 49 14.99 -11.12 -15.83
CA ILE A 49 15.40 -11.11 -17.25
C ILE A 49 16.87 -11.46 -17.47
N PHE A 50 17.73 -11.14 -16.50
CA PHE A 50 19.15 -11.48 -16.56
C PHE A 50 19.42 -13.00 -16.44
N TRP A 51 18.46 -13.79 -15.95
CA TRP A 51 18.47 -15.26 -15.98
C TRP A 51 17.62 -15.86 -17.11
N LYS A 52 17.15 -15.02 -18.05
CA LYS A 52 16.30 -15.42 -19.17
C LYS A 52 16.87 -14.95 -20.49
N PRO A 53 17.96 -15.60 -20.99
CA PRO A 53 18.66 -15.14 -22.19
C PRO A 53 17.75 -15.12 -23.43
N TRP A 54 16.73 -15.96 -23.50
CA TRP A 54 15.72 -15.94 -24.59
C TRP A 54 14.91 -14.65 -24.67
N LEU A 55 14.87 -13.80 -23.63
CA LEU A 55 14.21 -12.50 -23.64
C LEU A 55 15.14 -11.37 -24.11
N TRP A 56 16.44 -11.61 -24.22
CA TRP A 56 17.41 -10.57 -24.62
C TRP A 56 17.20 -10.06 -26.04
N PRO A 57 16.90 -10.92 -27.06
CA PRO A 57 16.57 -10.43 -28.40
C PRO A 57 15.38 -9.45 -28.37
N ARG A 58 14.33 -9.80 -27.62
CA ARG A 58 13.18 -8.91 -27.43
C ARG A 58 13.58 -7.59 -26.75
N LEU A 59 14.41 -7.63 -25.70
CA LEU A 59 14.91 -6.42 -25.02
C LEU A 59 15.69 -5.52 -25.99
N LEU A 60 16.54 -6.08 -26.83
CA LEU A 60 17.32 -5.32 -27.81
C LEU A 60 16.45 -4.71 -28.91
N TRP A 61 15.47 -5.49 -29.37
CA TRP A 61 14.47 -5.03 -30.33
C TRP A 61 13.63 -3.86 -29.75
N GLU A 62 13.07 -4.04 -28.56
CA GLU A 62 12.27 -3.00 -27.84
C GLU A 62 13.11 -1.72 -27.65
N ARG A 63 14.38 -1.81 -27.28
CA ARG A 63 15.27 -0.65 -27.16
C ARG A 63 15.43 0.13 -28.46
N ARG A 64 15.44 -0.55 -29.61
CA ARG A 64 15.50 0.08 -30.93
C ARG A 64 14.17 0.70 -31.31
N GLN A 65 13.09 -0.06 -31.18
CA GLN A 65 11.72 0.37 -31.53
C GLN A 65 11.27 1.58 -30.72
N VAL A 66 11.44 1.56 -29.43
CA VAL A 66 11.08 2.68 -28.55
C VAL A 66 11.83 3.95 -28.96
N ALA A 67 13.14 3.86 -29.18
CA ALA A 67 13.93 5.00 -29.60
C ALA A 67 13.50 5.55 -30.98
N GLN A 68 13.12 4.69 -31.93
CA GLN A 68 12.62 5.10 -33.24
C GLN A 68 11.21 5.71 -33.18
N ARG A 69 10.31 5.07 -32.44
CA ARG A 69 8.91 5.51 -32.27
C ARG A 69 8.84 6.93 -31.68
N PHE A 70 9.62 7.20 -30.65
CA PHE A 70 9.58 8.48 -29.94
C PHE A 70 10.53 9.55 -30.51
N LYS A 71 11.33 9.24 -31.51
CA LYS A 71 11.96 10.27 -32.35
C LYS A 71 10.92 11.04 -33.19
N LYS A 72 9.86 10.35 -33.62
CA LYS A 72 8.75 10.95 -34.40
C LYS A 72 7.67 11.56 -33.52
N LYS A 73 7.39 10.94 -32.36
CA LYS A 73 6.43 11.42 -31.36
C LYS A 73 7.20 12.08 -30.23
N ARG A 74 6.93 13.35 -29.94
CA ARG A 74 7.59 14.09 -28.86
C ARG A 74 7.47 13.34 -27.54
N CYS A 75 8.57 13.24 -26.81
CA CYS A 75 8.63 12.77 -25.42
C CYS A 75 9.36 13.83 -24.62
N ASP A 76 8.77 14.31 -23.52
CA ASP A 76 9.37 15.33 -22.65
C ASP A 76 9.98 14.69 -21.40
N LEU A 77 9.51 13.51 -21.02
CA LEU A 77 9.91 12.80 -19.79
C LEU A 77 9.74 11.29 -19.95
N TRP A 78 10.73 10.53 -19.50
CA TRP A 78 10.58 9.09 -19.30
C TRP A 78 10.28 8.79 -17.83
N PHE A 79 9.13 8.18 -17.57
CA PHE A 79 8.65 7.82 -16.24
C PHE A 79 8.53 6.30 -16.08
N SER A 80 9.34 5.71 -15.21
CA SER A 80 9.26 4.27 -14.92
C SER A 80 8.67 3.99 -13.55
N TYR A 81 7.82 2.96 -13.48
CA TYR A 81 7.21 2.51 -12.23
C TYR A 81 7.80 1.18 -11.77
N HIS A 82 8.36 1.15 -10.56
CA HIS A 82 8.86 0.01 -9.80
C HIS A 82 10.07 -0.69 -10.43
N SER A 83 11.26 -0.25 -10.02
CA SER A 83 12.53 -0.91 -10.34
C SER A 83 13.22 -1.43 -9.08
N TYR A 84 13.62 -2.71 -9.11
CA TYR A 84 14.34 -3.38 -8.03
C TYR A 84 15.16 -4.59 -8.54
N TYR A 85 15.92 -5.22 -7.68
CA TYR A 85 16.88 -6.27 -8.08
C TYR A 85 16.28 -7.44 -8.87
N LYS A 86 14.98 -7.79 -8.70
CA LYS A 86 14.32 -8.85 -9.52
C LYS A 86 13.85 -8.34 -10.88
N ALA A 87 13.58 -7.06 -10.99
CA ALA A 87 13.04 -6.42 -12.19
C ALA A 87 13.66 -5.03 -12.37
N PRO A 88 14.98 -4.95 -12.67
CA PRO A 88 15.61 -3.67 -12.99
C PRO A 88 15.03 -3.11 -14.30
N ASP A 89 14.87 -1.78 -14.37
CA ASP A 89 14.47 -1.15 -15.63
C ASP A 89 15.66 -1.14 -16.61
N LEU A 90 15.57 -2.00 -17.63
CA LEU A 90 16.59 -2.11 -18.66
C LEU A 90 16.29 -1.30 -19.93
N LEU A 91 15.08 -0.72 -20.04
CA LEU A 91 14.68 0.12 -21.17
C LEU A 91 14.89 1.61 -20.87
N GLY A 92 14.34 2.09 -19.75
CA GLY A 92 14.25 3.51 -19.41
C GLY A 92 15.56 4.27 -19.51
N PRO A 93 16.65 3.85 -18.82
CA PRO A 93 17.92 4.59 -18.86
C PRO A 93 18.51 4.75 -20.26
N SER A 94 18.37 3.73 -21.11
CA SER A 94 18.91 3.77 -22.47
C SER A 94 18.02 4.57 -23.43
N ALA A 95 16.69 4.47 -23.27
CA ALA A 95 15.73 5.20 -24.08
C ALA A 95 15.76 6.71 -23.76
N ALA A 96 15.69 7.08 -22.50
CA ALA A 96 15.75 8.47 -22.05
C ALA A 96 17.03 9.18 -22.54
N ARG A 97 18.19 8.51 -22.42
CA ARG A 97 19.46 9.05 -22.94
C ARG A 97 19.42 9.27 -24.45
N ARG A 98 18.88 8.33 -25.23
CA ARG A 98 18.78 8.46 -26.70
C ARG A 98 17.80 9.54 -27.14
N LEU A 99 16.76 9.77 -26.34
CA LEU A 99 15.76 10.80 -26.61
C LEU A 99 16.17 12.17 -26.06
N GLY A 100 17.23 12.25 -25.24
CA GLY A 100 17.68 13.49 -24.61
C GLY A 100 16.72 14.02 -23.54
N VAL A 101 15.96 13.13 -22.88
CA VAL A 101 14.93 13.49 -21.91
C VAL A 101 15.28 13.03 -20.49
N PRO A 102 14.76 13.69 -19.44
CA PRO A 102 14.95 13.23 -18.08
C PRO A 102 14.38 11.82 -17.86
N TYR A 103 15.11 10.97 -17.14
CA TYR A 103 14.66 9.68 -16.64
C TYR A 103 14.25 9.79 -15.19
N VAL A 104 12.99 9.49 -14.90
CA VAL A 104 12.41 9.52 -13.56
C VAL A 104 11.88 8.15 -13.19
N LEU A 105 12.03 7.79 -11.93
CA LEU A 105 11.61 6.49 -11.41
C LEU A 105 10.71 6.66 -10.19
N PHE A 106 9.54 6.04 -10.21
CA PHE A 106 8.70 5.88 -9.02
C PHE A 106 8.89 4.49 -8.43
N GLN A 107 9.04 4.41 -7.11
CA GLN A 107 9.28 3.18 -6.34
C GLN A 107 10.58 2.46 -6.76
N GLY A 108 11.68 3.20 -6.72
CA GLY A 108 13.02 2.64 -6.81
C GLY A 108 13.40 1.96 -5.48
N ILE A 109 13.83 0.71 -5.51
CA ILE A 109 14.21 -0.04 -4.30
C ILE A 109 15.70 -0.34 -4.33
N PHE A 110 16.43 0.08 -3.28
CA PHE A 110 17.85 -0.23 -3.09
C PHE A 110 18.07 -1.10 -1.86
N SER A 111 18.74 -2.26 -2.00
CA SER A 111 19.02 -3.16 -0.88
C SER A 111 20.38 -3.83 -1.03
N THR A 112 21.33 -3.46 -0.17
CA THR A 112 22.70 -4.01 -0.17
C THR A 112 22.79 -5.48 0.21
N LYS A 113 21.80 -6.04 0.91
CA LYS A 113 21.72 -7.48 1.21
C LYS A 113 21.76 -8.33 -0.06
N ARG A 114 21.26 -7.79 -1.19
CA ARG A 114 21.13 -8.52 -2.46
C ARG A 114 22.42 -8.71 -3.22
N ARG A 115 23.50 -8.04 -2.84
CA ARG A 115 24.83 -8.26 -3.41
C ARG A 115 25.56 -9.50 -2.85
N ARG A 116 25.06 -10.07 -1.73
CA ARG A 116 25.69 -11.20 -1.03
C ARG A 116 25.29 -12.57 -1.58
N ASP A 117 24.26 -12.62 -2.42
CA ASP A 117 23.70 -13.84 -2.98
C ASP A 117 23.91 -13.82 -4.51
N LEU A 118 24.60 -14.83 -5.04
CA LEU A 118 24.93 -14.97 -6.47
C LEU A 118 23.69 -14.92 -7.37
N LYS A 119 22.56 -15.46 -6.90
CA LYS A 119 21.29 -15.42 -7.64
C LYS A 119 20.77 -13.98 -7.83
N THR A 120 21.02 -13.09 -6.90
CA THR A 120 20.50 -11.72 -6.92
C THR A 120 21.53 -10.69 -7.32
N LEU A 121 22.82 -11.06 -7.35
CA LEU A 121 23.95 -10.17 -7.63
C LEU A 121 23.85 -9.45 -8.99
N PRO A 122 23.54 -10.14 -10.12
CA PRO A 122 23.41 -9.43 -11.40
C PRO A 122 22.28 -8.39 -11.37
N GLY A 123 21.13 -8.76 -10.80
CA GLY A 123 20.00 -7.85 -10.64
C GLY A 123 20.29 -6.67 -9.71
N PHE A 124 21.09 -6.87 -8.67
CA PHE A 124 21.56 -5.78 -7.79
C PHE A 124 22.37 -4.73 -8.59
N TRP A 125 23.36 -5.15 -9.37
CA TRP A 125 24.19 -4.23 -10.14
C TRP A 125 23.41 -3.53 -11.26
N LEU A 126 22.55 -4.24 -11.96
CA LEU A 126 21.66 -3.67 -12.99
C LEU A 126 20.73 -2.61 -12.37
N ASN A 127 20.08 -2.93 -11.26
CA ASN A 127 19.20 -1.99 -10.58
C ASN A 127 19.94 -0.78 -10.00
N ARG A 128 21.13 -0.99 -9.42
CA ARG A 128 21.98 0.10 -8.96
C ARG A 128 22.31 1.07 -10.10
N ARG A 129 22.66 0.54 -11.28
CA ARG A 129 22.93 1.37 -12.47
C ARG A 129 21.67 2.11 -12.94
N THR A 130 20.51 1.48 -12.89
CA THR A 130 19.21 2.10 -13.17
C THR A 130 18.95 3.28 -12.23
N LEU A 131 19.09 3.08 -10.91
CA LEU A 131 18.89 4.13 -9.91
C LEU A 131 19.83 5.31 -10.10
N LEU A 132 21.13 5.05 -10.35
CA LEU A 132 22.13 6.09 -10.58
C LEU A 132 21.94 6.87 -11.88
N SER A 133 21.19 6.34 -12.84
CA SER A 133 20.86 7.04 -14.10
C SER A 133 19.60 7.89 -14.01
N ALA A 134 18.84 7.78 -12.92
CA ALA A 134 17.63 8.56 -12.73
C ALA A 134 17.97 10.02 -12.35
N ARG A 135 17.31 10.97 -13.02
CA ARG A 135 17.34 12.39 -12.64
C ARG A 135 16.64 12.60 -11.30
N HIS A 136 15.60 11.80 -11.04
CA HIS A 136 14.85 11.84 -9.79
C HIS A 136 14.22 10.48 -9.47
N VAL A 137 14.14 10.14 -8.20
CA VAL A 137 13.51 8.91 -7.70
C VAL A 137 12.44 9.27 -6.68
N PHE A 138 11.21 8.88 -6.96
CA PHE A 138 10.12 8.91 -5.98
C PHE A 138 10.03 7.57 -5.26
N THR A 139 9.72 7.60 -3.97
CA THR A 139 9.47 6.40 -3.18
C THR A 139 8.29 6.60 -2.25
N ASN A 140 7.52 5.55 -2.04
CA ASN A 140 6.34 5.56 -1.17
C ASN A 140 6.52 4.75 0.11
N LYS A 141 7.78 4.43 0.48
CA LYS A 141 8.13 3.73 1.73
C LYS A 141 9.31 4.42 2.41
N LYS A 142 9.20 4.72 3.69
CA LYS A 142 10.27 5.35 4.47
C LYS A 142 11.53 4.51 4.54
N VAL A 143 11.37 3.18 4.62
CA VAL A 143 12.51 2.23 4.56
C VAL A 143 13.27 2.34 3.24
N ASP A 144 12.57 2.47 2.11
CA ASP A 144 13.21 2.62 0.80
C ASP A 144 13.85 4.01 0.66
N LEU A 145 13.21 5.06 1.19
CA LEU A 145 13.80 6.41 1.29
C LEU A 145 15.13 6.38 2.03
N HIS A 146 15.19 5.75 3.21
CA HIS A 146 16.43 5.61 3.98
C HIS A 146 17.51 4.87 3.20
N ASN A 147 17.15 3.77 2.54
CA ASN A 147 18.11 2.99 1.74
C ASN A 147 18.59 3.75 0.49
N LEU A 148 17.72 4.49 -0.18
CA LEU A 148 18.05 5.29 -1.36
C LEU A 148 19.04 6.42 -1.04
N LYS A 149 18.91 7.10 0.12
CA LYS A 149 19.84 8.11 0.62
C LYS A 149 21.30 7.63 0.77
N ARG A 150 21.51 6.30 0.83
CA ARG A 150 22.85 5.69 0.83
C ARG A 150 23.49 5.59 -0.57
N LEU A 151 22.71 5.86 -1.62
CA LEU A 151 23.13 5.73 -3.02
C LEU A 151 23.00 7.01 -3.81
N LEU A 152 22.00 7.83 -3.52
CA LEU A 152 21.63 9.03 -4.28
C LEU A 152 21.69 10.28 -3.38
N PRO A 153 21.98 11.46 -3.93
CA PRO A 153 21.82 12.74 -3.23
C PRO A 153 20.39 12.94 -2.75
N GLY A 154 20.22 13.63 -1.61
CA GLY A 154 18.93 13.81 -0.99
C GLY A 154 17.93 14.61 -1.82
N ASP A 155 18.40 15.58 -2.59
CA ASP A 155 17.64 16.42 -3.53
C ASP A 155 17.14 15.66 -4.77
N HIS A 156 17.70 14.49 -5.04
CA HIS A 156 17.26 13.58 -6.10
C HIS A 156 16.21 12.56 -5.65
N ILE A 157 15.73 12.65 -4.40
CA ILE A 157 14.77 11.69 -3.85
C ILE A 157 13.61 12.44 -3.22
N THR A 158 12.38 12.08 -3.56
CA THR A 158 11.18 12.58 -2.89
C THR A 158 10.34 11.41 -2.35
N TYR A 159 9.97 11.53 -1.07
CA TYR A 159 8.99 10.63 -0.49
C TYR A 159 7.58 11.10 -0.87
N VAL A 160 6.79 10.22 -1.46
CA VAL A 160 5.38 10.43 -1.80
C VAL A 160 4.57 9.49 -0.90
N ALA A 161 3.91 10.03 0.09
CA ALA A 161 3.15 9.20 1.02
C ALA A 161 2.07 8.40 0.27
N PRO A 162 1.93 7.09 0.55
CA PRO A 162 0.81 6.33 0.03
C PRO A 162 -0.49 6.92 0.53
N GLY A 163 -1.52 6.84 -0.29
CA GLY A 163 -2.81 7.43 0.05
C GLY A 163 -3.97 6.70 -0.59
N LEU A 164 -5.15 7.19 -0.29
CA LEU A 164 -6.42 6.81 -0.87
C LEU A 164 -7.17 8.08 -1.31
N HIS A 165 -8.25 7.92 -2.04
CA HIS A 165 -9.19 9.01 -2.27
C HIS A 165 -10.13 9.08 -1.05
N PRO A 166 -10.03 10.12 -0.18
CA PRO A 166 -10.80 10.15 1.07
C PRO A 166 -12.32 10.09 0.85
N ALA A 167 -12.79 10.53 -0.31
CA ALA A 167 -14.21 10.46 -0.69
C ALA A 167 -14.73 9.04 -0.85
N GLU A 168 -13.86 8.06 -1.22
CA GLU A 168 -14.25 6.65 -1.34
C GLU A 168 -14.51 6.00 0.03
N PHE A 169 -13.92 6.54 1.10
CA PHE A 169 -14.00 6.01 2.46
C PHE A 169 -14.51 7.08 3.42
N THR A 170 -15.76 7.46 3.21
CA THR A 170 -16.45 8.45 4.06
C THR A 170 -17.46 7.72 4.96
N PHE A 171 -17.58 8.19 6.21
CA PHE A 171 -18.57 7.67 7.16
C PHE A 171 -19.99 7.80 6.60
N ASN A 172 -20.75 6.72 6.66
CA ASN A 172 -22.15 6.65 6.20
C ASN A 172 -23.05 6.18 7.35
N PRO A 173 -23.92 7.06 7.88
CA PRO A 173 -24.80 6.74 9.03
C PRO A 173 -25.83 5.68 8.69
N ASP A 174 -26.38 5.63 7.47
CA ASP A 174 -27.39 4.66 7.08
C ASP A 174 -26.81 3.26 7.01
N ALA A 175 -25.61 3.12 6.43
CA ALA A 175 -24.87 1.86 6.41
C ALA A 175 -24.58 1.36 7.84
N ARG A 176 -24.23 2.29 8.76
CA ARG A 176 -24.03 1.96 10.17
C ARG A 176 -25.30 1.36 10.79
N VAL A 177 -26.44 2.00 10.63
CA VAL A 177 -27.72 1.50 11.18
C VAL A 177 -28.07 0.15 10.59
N GLN A 178 -27.97 0.00 9.26
CA GLN A 178 -28.32 -1.22 8.54
C GLN A 178 -27.46 -2.41 8.99
N LEU A 179 -26.13 -2.27 8.98
CA LEU A 179 -25.23 -3.37 9.29
C LEU A 179 -25.27 -3.75 10.78
N ARG A 180 -25.40 -2.77 11.68
CA ARG A 180 -25.53 -3.05 13.12
C ARG A 180 -26.81 -3.84 13.44
N ARG A 181 -27.93 -3.55 12.75
CA ARG A 181 -29.16 -4.38 12.83
C ARG A 181 -28.90 -5.80 12.34
N GLN A 182 -28.27 -5.96 11.19
CA GLN A 182 -27.93 -7.28 10.61
C GLN A 182 -27.03 -8.11 11.54
N TRP A 183 -26.14 -7.46 12.27
CA TRP A 183 -25.24 -8.12 13.22
C TRP A 183 -25.85 -8.34 14.61
N ASN A 184 -27.02 -7.81 14.88
CA ASN A 184 -27.64 -7.75 16.22
C ASN A 184 -26.69 -7.12 17.25
N ALA A 185 -25.95 -6.08 16.86
CA ALA A 185 -24.94 -5.45 17.70
C ALA A 185 -25.56 -4.47 18.73
N GLY A 186 -26.76 -3.95 18.46
CA GLY A 186 -27.38 -2.96 19.34
C GLY A 186 -26.45 -1.77 19.61
N ASP A 187 -26.31 -1.40 20.88
CA ASP A 187 -25.41 -0.33 21.35
C ASP A 187 -24.02 -0.84 21.73
N ASP A 188 -23.81 -2.16 21.77
CA ASP A 188 -22.50 -2.76 22.07
C ASP A 188 -21.45 -2.32 21.03
N PRO A 189 -20.20 -2.02 21.44
CA PRO A 189 -19.14 -1.69 20.49
C PRO A 189 -18.90 -2.77 19.45
N VAL A 190 -18.54 -2.37 18.23
CA VAL A 190 -18.19 -3.29 17.14
C VAL A 190 -16.70 -3.19 16.84
N VAL A 191 -16.00 -4.30 17.01
CA VAL A 191 -14.60 -4.49 16.60
C VAL A 191 -14.58 -5.03 15.18
N LEU A 192 -13.88 -4.36 14.28
CA LEU A 192 -13.77 -4.77 12.87
C LEU A 192 -12.35 -5.17 12.54
N SER A 193 -12.20 -6.27 11.80
CA SER A 193 -10.95 -6.66 11.15
C SER A 193 -11.18 -6.96 9.67
N VAL A 194 -10.31 -6.45 8.79
CA VAL A 194 -10.44 -6.64 7.33
C VAL A 194 -9.13 -7.18 6.79
N ALA A 195 -9.12 -8.39 6.26
CA ALA A 195 -7.94 -8.99 5.65
C ALA A 195 -8.31 -10.14 4.70
N MET A 196 -7.44 -10.41 3.71
CA MET A 196 -7.53 -11.66 2.95
C MET A 196 -7.13 -12.86 3.81
N PHE A 197 -7.89 -13.96 3.75
CA PHE A 197 -7.59 -15.19 4.51
C PHE A 197 -6.54 -16.04 3.79
N ARG A 198 -5.33 -15.44 3.63
CA ARG A 198 -4.18 -16.09 3.03
C ARG A 198 -3.30 -16.75 4.08
N PRO A 199 -2.67 -17.91 3.78
CA PRO A 199 -1.65 -18.50 4.63
C PRO A 199 -0.53 -17.52 4.98
N GLY A 200 0.08 -17.70 6.16
CA GLY A 200 1.15 -16.86 6.69
C GLY A 200 0.62 -15.68 7.49
N VAL A 201 1.29 -14.55 7.44
CA VAL A 201 1.11 -13.39 8.34
C VAL A 201 -0.32 -12.82 8.38
N LYS A 202 -1.12 -12.99 7.31
CA LYS A 202 -2.51 -12.50 7.31
C LYS A 202 -3.41 -13.40 8.18
N ALA A 203 -3.33 -14.72 8.02
CA ALA A 203 -4.08 -15.66 8.86
C ALA A 203 -3.57 -15.65 10.31
N GLU A 204 -2.27 -15.48 10.50
CA GLU A 204 -1.66 -15.29 11.83
C GLU A 204 -2.25 -14.06 12.52
N GLY A 205 -2.29 -12.90 11.83
CA GLY A 205 -2.86 -11.66 12.36
C GLY A 205 -4.33 -11.79 12.73
N LEU A 206 -5.15 -12.44 11.89
CA LEU A 206 -6.55 -12.71 12.24
C LEU A 206 -6.68 -13.67 13.44
N GLY A 207 -5.78 -14.64 13.56
CA GLY A 207 -5.71 -15.52 14.73
C GLY A 207 -5.43 -14.75 16.04
N TRP A 208 -4.55 -13.75 15.99
CA TRP A 208 -4.32 -12.82 17.11
C TRP A 208 -5.59 -12.08 17.49
N VAL A 209 -6.29 -11.49 16.53
CA VAL A 209 -7.56 -10.78 16.77
C VAL A 209 -8.59 -11.69 17.44
N ILE A 210 -8.79 -12.90 16.89
CA ILE A 210 -9.79 -13.86 17.41
C ILE A 210 -9.47 -14.24 18.87
N ARG A 211 -8.22 -14.66 19.16
CA ARG A 211 -7.84 -15.09 20.52
C ARG A 211 -7.93 -13.95 21.53
N THR A 212 -7.41 -12.77 21.15
CA THR A 212 -7.42 -11.60 22.04
C THR A 212 -8.86 -11.15 22.34
N CYS A 213 -9.72 -11.05 21.31
CA CYS A 213 -11.12 -10.72 21.50
C CYS A 213 -11.86 -11.78 22.33
N GLY A 214 -11.52 -13.07 22.17
CA GLY A 214 -12.06 -14.14 23.00
C GLY A 214 -11.64 -13.99 24.47
N ALA A 215 -10.37 -13.67 24.75
CA ALA A 215 -9.90 -13.43 26.10
C ALA A 215 -10.58 -12.22 26.75
N ILE A 216 -10.76 -11.12 26.01
CA ILE A 216 -11.46 -9.91 26.45
C ILE A 216 -12.93 -10.24 26.79
N ARG A 217 -13.58 -11.02 25.95
CA ARG A 217 -14.99 -11.43 26.19
C ARG A 217 -15.14 -12.29 27.46
N ARG A 218 -14.20 -13.22 27.70
CA ARG A 218 -14.19 -14.03 28.95
C ARG A 218 -14.02 -13.19 30.22
N ARG A 219 -13.42 -11.99 30.10
CA ARG A 219 -13.35 -10.99 31.20
C ARG A 219 -14.63 -10.16 31.35
N GLY A 220 -15.71 -10.53 30.66
CA GLY A 220 -17.02 -9.92 30.81
C GLY A 220 -17.32 -8.72 29.92
N ARG A 221 -16.39 -8.33 29.02
CA ARG A 221 -16.61 -7.20 28.11
C ARG A 221 -17.60 -7.54 27.00
N ARG A 222 -18.56 -6.65 26.75
CA ARG A 222 -19.57 -6.82 25.71
C ARG A 222 -19.16 -6.07 24.44
N PHE A 223 -19.11 -6.77 23.30
CA PHE A 223 -18.87 -6.24 21.97
C PHE A 223 -19.16 -7.30 20.91
N THR A 224 -19.29 -6.89 19.66
CA THR A 224 -19.38 -7.78 18.50
C THR A 224 -18.08 -7.74 17.73
N LEU A 225 -17.50 -8.90 17.38
CA LEU A 225 -16.36 -9.01 16.47
C LEU A 225 -16.86 -9.30 15.05
N VAL A 226 -16.52 -8.44 14.10
CA VAL A 226 -16.79 -8.62 12.66
C VAL A 226 -15.47 -8.80 11.91
N ILE A 227 -15.38 -9.89 11.14
CA ILE A 227 -14.21 -10.21 10.31
C ILE A 227 -14.63 -10.22 8.84
N VAL A 228 -14.08 -9.31 8.07
CA VAL A 228 -14.33 -9.18 6.63
C VAL A 228 -13.15 -9.77 5.85
N GLY A 229 -13.46 -10.62 4.89
CA GLY A 229 -12.51 -11.27 4.03
C GLY A 229 -12.88 -12.71 3.72
N ASP A 230 -12.09 -13.30 2.83
CA ASP A 230 -12.21 -14.71 2.46
C ASP A 230 -10.86 -15.26 1.97
N GLY A 231 -10.76 -16.58 1.81
CA GLY A 231 -9.60 -17.25 1.28
C GLY A 231 -9.35 -18.62 1.85
N LYS A 232 -8.19 -19.18 1.52
CA LYS A 232 -7.83 -20.58 1.83
C LYS A 232 -7.85 -20.93 3.33
N GLU A 233 -7.66 -19.94 4.20
CA GLU A 233 -7.63 -20.13 5.66
C GLU A 233 -9.01 -19.97 6.34
N ARG A 234 -10.09 -19.80 5.56
CA ARG A 234 -11.44 -19.56 6.10
C ARG A 234 -11.86 -20.62 7.13
N SER A 235 -11.81 -21.91 6.76
CA SER A 235 -12.24 -22.99 7.65
C SER A 235 -11.43 -23.03 8.94
N ARG A 236 -10.10 -22.87 8.85
CA ARG A 236 -9.20 -22.82 10.01
C ARG A 236 -9.53 -21.64 10.94
N LEU A 237 -9.77 -20.45 10.38
CA LEU A 237 -10.11 -19.26 11.17
C LEU A 237 -11.50 -19.39 11.82
N MET A 238 -12.46 -20.01 11.16
CA MET A 238 -13.78 -20.30 11.74
C MET A 238 -13.69 -21.31 12.89
N THR A 239 -12.94 -22.41 12.73
CA THR A 239 -12.67 -23.37 13.83
C THR A 239 -11.98 -22.69 15.01
N LEU A 240 -10.99 -21.84 14.74
CA LEU A 240 -10.31 -21.07 15.79
C LEU A 240 -11.29 -20.13 16.52
N ALA A 241 -12.18 -19.47 15.79
CA ALA A 241 -13.18 -18.59 16.38
C ALA A 241 -14.20 -19.33 17.24
N GLN A 242 -14.59 -20.55 16.87
CA GLN A 242 -15.44 -21.41 17.68
C GLN A 242 -14.75 -21.87 18.98
N ALA A 243 -13.46 -22.20 18.91
CA ALA A 243 -12.71 -22.70 20.05
C ALA A 243 -12.27 -21.60 21.03
N GLU A 244 -11.76 -20.49 20.51
CA GLU A 244 -11.04 -19.48 21.30
C GLU A 244 -11.63 -18.05 21.14
N GLY A 245 -12.51 -17.82 20.17
CA GLY A 245 -13.06 -16.50 19.87
C GLY A 245 -14.18 -16.06 20.83
N PRO A 246 -14.67 -14.83 20.68
CA PRO A 246 -15.85 -14.37 21.39
C PRO A 246 -17.12 -15.02 20.81
N ALA A 247 -18.14 -15.24 21.64
CA ALA A 247 -19.40 -15.86 21.22
C ALA A 247 -20.09 -15.12 20.04
N GLN A 248 -19.89 -13.82 19.94
CA GLN A 248 -20.47 -12.98 18.87
C GLN A 248 -19.40 -12.65 17.82
N VAL A 249 -18.94 -13.64 17.07
CA VAL A 249 -18.09 -13.46 15.87
C VAL A 249 -18.94 -13.53 14.62
N ARG A 250 -18.78 -12.55 13.73
CA ARG A 250 -19.45 -12.50 12.43
C ARG A 250 -18.40 -12.53 11.31
N PHE A 251 -18.40 -13.58 10.50
CA PHE A 251 -17.61 -13.65 9.26
C PHE A 251 -18.46 -13.12 8.11
N ALA A 252 -18.17 -11.92 7.64
CA ALA A 252 -18.95 -11.24 6.60
C ALA A 252 -18.63 -11.73 5.17
N GLY A 253 -17.60 -12.57 5.01
CA GLY A 253 -17.13 -13.02 3.69
C GLY A 253 -16.33 -11.96 2.95
N GLN A 254 -16.10 -12.20 1.66
CA GLN A 254 -15.41 -11.24 0.79
C GLN A 254 -16.35 -10.08 0.45
N VAL A 255 -15.88 -8.86 0.68
CA VAL A 255 -16.59 -7.63 0.34
C VAL A 255 -15.79 -6.88 -0.72
N PRO A 256 -16.41 -6.41 -1.82
CA PRO A 256 -15.75 -5.56 -2.80
C PRO A 256 -15.22 -4.28 -2.15
N ARG A 257 -14.02 -3.83 -2.58
CA ARG A 257 -13.37 -2.65 -1.98
C ARG A 257 -14.26 -1.39 -1.95
N PRO A 258 -15.05 -1.07 -3.01
CA PRO A 258 -15.96 0.08 -2.98
C PRO A 258 -17.08 0.01 -1.93
N GLU A 259 -17.37 -1.18 -1.38
CA GLU A 259 -18.40 -1.38 -0.35
C GLU A 259 -17.81 -1.42 1.08
N LEU A 260 -16.50 -1.43 1.23
CA LEU A 260 -15.85 -1.56 2.56
C LEU A 260 -16.16 -0.37 3.47
N TYR A 261 -16.37 0.84 2.92
CA TYR A 261 -16.73 2.01 3.72
C TYR A 261 -17.96 1.79 4.60
N ARG A 262 -18.90 0.93 4.17
CA ARG A 262 -20.10 0.59 4.94
C ARG A 262 -19.75 -0.17 6.21
N TYR A 263 -18.81 -1.11 6.10
CA TYR A 263 -18.35 -1.92 7.23
C TYR A 263 -17.51 -1.08 8.20
N TYR A 264 -16.64 -0.22 7.68
CA TYR A 264 -15.92 0.74 8.50
C TYR A 264 -16.87 1.71 9.20
N SER A 265 -17.91 2.18 8.55
CA SER A 265 -18.92 3.07 9.16
C SER A 265 -19.70 2.38 10.28
N ALA A 266 -19.95 1.07 10.18
CA ALA A 266 -20.72 0.31 11.15
C ALA A 266 -19.93 -0.07 12.41
N ALA A 267 -18.61 -0.02 12.35
CA ALA A 267 -17.72 -0.37 13.45
C ALA A 267 -17.43 0.82 14.39
N ASP A 268 -16.76 0.53 15.50
CA ASP A 268 -16.33 1.49 16.52
C ASP A 268 -14.81 1.53 16.68
N LEU A 269 -14.10 0.44 16.37
CA LEU A 269 -12.64 0.38 16.28
C LEU A 269 -12.19 -0.65 15.25
N PHE A 270 -11.05 -0.40 14.66
CA PHE A 270 -10.40 -1.29 13.71
C PHE A 270 -9.24 -2.02 14.38
N VAL A 271 -9.20 -3.34 14.33
CA VAL A 271 -8.16 -4.15 14.99
C VAL A 271 -7.53 -5.10 13.99
N PHE A 272 -6.24 -4.91 13.74
CA PHE A 272 -5.43 -5.84 12.94
C PHE A 272 -3.96 -5.70 13.33
N PRO A 273 -3.23 -6.77 13.69
CA PRO A 273 -1.83 -6.66 14.15
C PRO A 273 -0.85 -6.10 13.12
N GLY A 274 -1.07 -6.34 11.82
CA GLY A 274 -0.21 -5.79 10.77
C GLY A 274 1.16 -6.44 10.66
N ILE A 275 1.30 -7.73 10.98
CA ILE A 275 2.56 -8.46 10.93
C ILE A 275 3.17 -8.38 9.52
N GLN A 276 4.38 -7.81 9.42
CA GLN A 276 5.10 -7.55 8.17
C GLN A 276 4.28 -6.74 7.14
N GLU A 277 3.35 -5.90 7.59
CA GLU A 277 2.56 -5.05 6.70
C GLU A 277 3.42 -3.91 6.15
N ALA A 278 3.39 -3.70 4.83
CA ALA A 278 4.21 -2.66 4.21
C ALA A 278 3.73 -1.23 4.54
N LEU A 279 2.43 -1.04 4.64
CA LEU A 279 1.72 0.14 5.13
C LEU A 279 0.38 -0.29 5.73
N GLY A 280 -0.37 -1.14 5.00
CA GLY A 280 -1.70 -1.57 5.35
C GLY A 280 -2.78 -0.54 4.96
N MET A 281 -3.18 -0.55 3.69
CA MET A 281 -4.23 0.35 3.18
C MET A 281 -5.52 0.28 4.01
N VAL A 282 -5.82 -0.87 4.60
CA VAL A 282 -6.98 -1.06 5.48
C VAL A 282 -6.98 -0.15 6.71
N TYR A 283 -5.81 0.25 7.20
CA TYR A 283 -5.74 1.25 8.29
C TYR A 283 -6.12 2.64 7.80
N LEU A 284 -5.66 3.02 6.60
CA LEU A 284 -6.01 4.31 6.01
C LEU A 284 -7.51 4.37 5.71
N GLU A 285 -8.06 3.28 5.16
CA GLU A 285 -9.49 3.14 4.85
C GLU A 285 -10.36 3.24 6.12
N ALA A 286 -10.00 2.51 7.17
CA ALA A 286 -10.69 2.56 8.47
C ALA A 286 -10.63 3.97 9.08
N GLN A 287 -9.44 4.56 9.14
CA GLN A 287 -9.22 5.90 9.71
C GLN A 287 -9.93 7.00 8.90
N SER A 288 -10.04 6.87 7.59
CA SER A 288 -10.80 7.79 6.74
C SER A 288 -12.30 7.80 7.11
N CYS A 289 -12.85 6.66 7.51
CA CYS A 289 -14.20 6.54 8.06
C CYS A 289 -14.31 6.96 9.54
N GLY A 290 -13.21 7.34 10.18
CA GLY A 290 -13.20 7.78 11.58
C GLY A 290 -13.04 6.66 12.61
N LEU A 291 -12.48 5.50 12.22
CA LEU A 291 -12.18 4.44 13.17
C LEU A 291 -10.76 4.61 13.72
N PRO A 292 -10.57 4.63 15.05
CA PRO A 292 -9.25 4.43 15.62
C PRO A 292 -8.77 3.01 15.35
N ALA A 293 -7.46 2.83 15.17
CA ALA A 293 -6.87 1.55 14.85
C ALA A 293 -6.00 1.01 15.99
N VAL A 294 -6.02 -0.32 16.20
CA VAL A 294 -5.07 -1.02 17.10
C VAL A 294 -4.23 -1.97 16.26
N ALA A 295 -2.90 -1.82 16.34
CA ALA A 295 -1.94 -2.62 15.60
C ALA A 295 -0.65 -2.84 16.38
N PHE A 296 0.20 -3.76 15.91
CA PHE A 296 1.58 -3.82 16.37
C PHE A 296 2.43 -2.69 15.79
N ASP A 297 3.35 -2.14 16.56
CA ASP A 297 4.42 -1.27 16.10
C ASP A 297 5.43 -2.08 15.29
N ASN A 298 5.17 -2.21 14.01
CA ASN A 298 5.93 -3.09 13.12
C ASN A 298 5.86 -2.63 11.66
N ALA A 299 6.99 -2.67 10.98
CA ALA A 299 7.14 -2.38 9.56
C ALA A 299 6.50 -1.03 9.14
N GLY A 300 5.39 -1.04 8.41
CA GLY A 300 4.73 0.17 7.90
C GLY A 300 3.55 0.65 8.75
N THR A 301 3.15 -0.05 9.81
CA THR A 301 2.03 0.37 10.64
C THR A 301 2.23 1.75 11.28
N PRO A 302 3.45 2.17 11.74
CA PRO A 302 3.69 3.52 12.23
C PRO A 302 3.64 4.62 11.15
N GLU A 303 3.63 4.23 9.88
CA GLU A 303 3.40 5.19 8.79
C GLU A 303 1.90 5.46 8.58
N ALA A 304 1.04 4.50 8.94
CA ALA A 304 -0.41 4.58 8.78
C ALA A 304 -1.13 5.07 10.04
N ILE A 305 -0.58 4.82 11.23
CA ILE A 305 -1.21 5.10 12.53
C ILE A 305 -0.29 6.00 13.35
N GLN A 306 -0.81 7.12 13.84
CA GLN A 306 -0.12 7.96 14.83
C GLN A 306 -0.47 7.44 16.22
N ASP A 307 0.51 6.81 16.90
CA ASP A 307 0.31 6.23 18.22
C ASP A 307 -0.20 7.27 19.23
N GLY A 308 -1.17 6.86 20.06
CA GLY A 308 -1.85 7.70 21.05
C GLY A 308 -2.74 8.80 20.45
N ARG A 309 -2.75 9.02 19.13
CA ARG A 309 -3.50 10.10 18.49
C ARG A 309 -4.58 9.62 17.52
N THR A 310 -4.27 8.70 16.62
CA THR A 310 -5.23 8.15 15.65
C THR A 310 -5.52 6.67 15.88
N GLY A 311 -4.86 6.08 16.86
CA GLY A 311 -4.95 4.69 17.26
C GLY A 311 -3.89 4.36 18.30
N LEU A 312 -3.74 3.07 18.59
CA LEU A 312 -2.75 2.57 19.55
C LEU A 312 -1.83 1.55 18.86
N LEU A 313 -0.53 1.77 19.01
CA LEU A 313 0.50 0.85 18.57
C LEU A 313 1.12 0.15 19.79
N VAL A 314 1.28 -1.15 19.69
CA VAL A 314 1.87 -1.96 20.77
C VAL A 314 3.08 -2.74 20.26
N PRO A 315 4.04 -3.09 21.10
CA PRO A 315 5.19 -3.89 20.67
C PRO A 315 4.76 -5.17 19.96
N MET A 316 5.52 -5.56 18.94
CA MET A 316 5.20 -6.76 18.16
C MET A 316 5.17 -8.01 19.04
N TYR A 317 4.08 -8.78 18.95
CA TYR A 317 3.81 -9.98 19.75
C TYR A 317 3.58 -9.76 21.26
N ASP A 318 3.38 -8.54 21.70
CA ASP A 318 2.92 -8.24 23.07
C ASP A 318 1.42 -8.54 23.22
N ALA A 319 1.11 -9.72 23.76
CA ALA A 319 -0.27 -10.18 23.93
C ALA A 319 -1.04 -9.37 24.98
N SER A 320 -0.36 -8.97 26.07
CA SER A 320 -0.99 -8.16 27.13
C SER A 320 -1.32 -6.77 26.61
N GLY A 321 -0.30 -6.07 26.07
CA GLY A 321 -0.47 -4.71 25.54
C GLY A 321 -1.49 -4.64 24.40
N PHE A 322 -1.55 -5.67 23.53
CA PHE A 322 -2.55 -5.71 22.46
C PHE A 322 -3.98 -5.87 23.01
N GLY A 323 -4.15 -6.71 24.04
CA GLY A 323 -5.43 -6.84 24.75
C GLY A 323 -5.85 -5.56 25.47
N GLU A 324 -4.94 -4.97 26.24
CA GLU A 324 -5.16 -3.72 26.99
C GLU A 324 -5.52 -2.54 26.08
N ALA A 325 -4.83 -2.41 24.93
CA ALA A 325 -5.14 -1.38 23.94
C ALA A 325 -6.55 -1.53 23.37
N ILE A 326 -7.00 -2.75 23.09
CA ILE A 326 -8.36 -3.01 22.62
C ILE A 326 -9.36 -2.71 23.74
N GLU A 327 -9.15 -3.21 24.96
CA GLU A 327 -10.04 -2.97 26.11
C GLU A 327 -10.21 -1.49 26.42
N ARG A 328 -9.10 -0.75 26.44
CA ARG A 328 -9.10 0.71 26.64
C ARG A 328 -10.03 1.42 25.66
N LEU A 329 -9.95 1.04 24.37
CA LEU A 329 -10.84 1.62 23.35
C LEU A 329 -12.26 1.07 23.41
N LEU A 330 -12.51 -0.13 23.95
CA LEU A 330 -13.87 -0.64 24.18
C LEU A 330 -14.56 0.11 25.34
N GLU A 331 -13.83 0.46 26.38
CA GLU A 331 -14.33 1.12 27.58
C GLU A 331 -14.56 2.61 27.38
N ASP A 332 -13.61 3.30 26.76
CA ASP A 332 -13.63 4.75 26.62
C ASP A 332 -14.18 5.20 25.25
N GLY A 333 -15.51 5.41 25.22
CA GLY A 333 -16.19 5.93 24.03
C GLY A 333 -15.82 7.37 23.67
N GLY A 334 -15.37 8.17 24.65
CA GLY A 334 -14.86 9.53 24.44
C GLY A 334 -13.52 9.49 23.67
N LEU A 335 -12.59 8.68 24.16
CA LEU A 335 -11.28 8.47 23.53
C LEU A 335 -11.43 7.91 22.10
N ARG A 336 -12.33 6.92 21.89
CA ARG A 336 -12.61 6.39 20.54
C ARG A 336 -13.03 7.50 19.58
N ARG A 337 -13.99 8.34 19.98
CA ARG A 337 -14.48 9.45 19.13
C ARG A 337 -13.38 10.44 18.83
N GLN A 338 -12.62 10.86 19.85
CA GLN A 338 -11.52 11.79 19.69
C GLN A 338 -10.45 11.25 18.72
N MET A 339 -10.01 10.00 18.92
CA MET A 339 -9.03 9.37 18.03
C MET A 339 -9.58 9.21 16.61
N GLY A 340 -10.88 8.90 16.45
CA GLY A 340 -11.53 8.81 15.17
C GLY A 340 -11.55 10.13 14.39
N GLU A 341 -11.84 11.25 15.03
CA GLU A 341 -11.79 12.57 14.38
C GLU A 341 -10.35 12.99 14.03
N ASN A 342 -9.40 12.70 14.92
CA ASN A 342 -7.98 12.88 14.64
C ASN A 342 -7.54 12.04 13.42
N ALA A 343 -8.03 10.81 13.33
CA ALA A 343 -7.76 9.89 12.23
C ALA A 343 -8.24 10.44 10.88
N LYS A 344 -9.49 10.90 10.79
CA LYS A 344 -10.03 11.56 9.58
C LYS A 344 -9.15 12.75 9.15
N THR A 345 -8.80 13.60 10.12
CA THR A 345 -7.96 14.78 9.88
C THR A 345 -6.59 14.38 9.36
N TYR A 346 -5.97 13.38 9.99
CA TYR A 346 -4.66 12.86 9.58
C TYR A 346 -4.68 12.28 8.15
N ILE A 347 -5.68 11.47 7.82
CA ILE A 347 -5.79 10.89 6.48
C ILE A 347 -5.93 11.98 5.41
N ARG A 348 -6.80 12.94 5.61
CA ARG A 348 -7.00 14.07 4.67
C ARG A 348 -5.76 14.95 4.52
N ALA A 349 -4.98 15.12 5.60
CA ALA A 349 -3.78 15.92 5.57
C ALA A 349 -2.57 15.21 4.92
N SER A 350 -2.38 13.91 5.20
CA SER A 350 -1.13 13.19 4.91
C SER A 350 -1.28 12.05 3.92
N HIS A 351 -2.49 11.50 3.76
CA HIS A 351 -2.74 10.31 2.94
C HIS A 351 -3.82 10.53 1.87
N ASP A 352 -4.07 11.78 1.50
CA ASP A 352 -4.85 12.14 0.32
C ASP A 352 -4.00 11.88 -0.93
N LEU A 353 -4.44 10.93 -1.75
CA LEU A 353 -3.68 10.46 -2.91
C LEU A 353 -3.50 11.55 -3.97
N GLU A 354 -4.54 12.35 -4.23
CA GLU A 354 -4.47 13.43 -5.22
C GLU A 354 -3.50 14.51 -4.79
N LYS A 355 -3.56 14.91 -3.52
CA LYS A 355 -2.63 15.88 -2.96
C LYS A 355 -1.17 15.39 -3.01
N ASN A 356 -0.94 14.13 -2.64
CA ASN A 356 0.40 13.55 -2.63
C ASN A 356 0.97 13.39 -4.04
N TYR A 357 0.13 12.98 -4.99
CA TYR A 357 0.52 12.90 -6.41
C TYR A 357 0.66 14.28 -7.04
N GLY A 358 -0.12 15.27 -6.64
CA GLY A 358 0.06 16.67 -7.05
C GLY A 358 1.42 17.25 -6.65
N GLN A 359 1.91 16.91 -5.46
CA GLN A 359 3.28 17.28 -5.05
C GLN A 359 4.34 16.60 -5.92
N MET A 360 4.13 15.32 -6.29
CA MET A 360 5.00 14.61 -7.22
C MET A 360 4.99 15.29 -8.60
N GLU A 361 3.82 15.63 -9.12
CA GLU A 361 3.65 16.27 -10.42
C GLU A 361 4.36 17.63 -10.47
N ALA A 362 4.28 18.45 -9.42
CA ALA A 362 5.01 19.71 -9.32
C ALA A 362 6.54 19.52 -9.39
N VAL A 363 7.06 18.40 -8.86
CA VAL A 363 8.49 18.03 -9.02
C VAL A 363 8.79 17.65 -10.47
N LEU A 364 7.91 16.89 -11.13
CA LEU A 364 8.09 16.52 -12.54
C LEU A 364 8.13 17.75 -13.46
N GLN A 365 7.26 18.74 -13.24
CA GLN A 365 7.27 20.00 -14.00
C GLN A 365 8.59 20.74 -13.87
N ARG A 366 9.16 20.81 -12.65
CA ARG A 366 10.46 21.46 -12.41
C ARG A 366 11.62 20.70 -13.08
N ILE A 367 11.53 19.37 -13.19
CA ILE A 367 12.57 18.56 -13.83
C ILE A 367 12.58 18.77 -15.35
N VAL A 368 11.41 18.94 -15.96
CA VAL A 368 11.26 19.10 -17.42
C VAL A 368 11.47 20.55 -17.89
N ARG A 369 11.13 21.50 -17.03
CA ARG A 369 11.32 22.94 -17.27
C ARG A 369 12.28 23.48 -16.21
N PRO A 370 13.60 23.22 -16.32
CA PRO A 370 14.54 23.89 -15.42
C PRO A 370 14.46 25.41 -15.68
N VAL A 371 14.38 26.15 -14.57
CA VAL A 371 14.40 27.63 -14.60
C VAL A 371 15.72 28.12 -15.12
#